data_beae3df71c0670c1f8b9f7930173a136
#
_entry.id   beae3df71c0670c1f8b9f7930173a136
#
_cell.length_a   1.000
_cell.length_b   1.000
_cell.length_c   1.000
_cell.angle_alpha   90.00
_cell.angle_beta   90.00
_cell.angle_gamma   90.00
#
_symmetry.space_group_name_H-M   'P 1'
#
loop_
_entity.id
_entity.type
_entity.pdbx_description
1 polymer ?
#
loop_
_entity_poly.entity_id
_entity_poly.type
_entity_poly.pdbx_seq_one_letter_code
_entity_poly.pdbx_strand_id
1 'polypeptide(L)'
;MRVLVCGGAGYIGSNMTAMLVREGYQPVVFDNLSKGHREAVQNVQFVLGDFGDFNFILETLQKYSIEAVMHFAAFIEVGESVQEPLRYYENNVSKTRTLLAAMEKAGVNKFVFSSTAAVYGMPDTIPITETVTKAPINPYGETKWAVERMCHFLSQTGRMRYAALRYFNACGAGGNGTIGEDHRPESHLIPLIIQAAMGKREDIKIFGTDYPTDDGTCVRDYIHIEDLCKAHLLALKKL
;
A
#
# COMPACT_ATOMS: atom_id res chain seq x y z
N MET A 1 -1.58 3.23 21.49
CA MET A 1 -2.61 3.08 20.43
C MET A 1 -2.40 1.75 19.73
N ARG A 2 -3.48 0.99 19.57
CA ARG A 2 -3.49 -0.29 18.84
C ARG A 2 -3.86 -0.04 17.39
N VAL A 3 -3.00 -0.51 16.48
CA VAL A 3 -3.12 -0.24 15.04
C VAL A 3 -3.24 -1.55 14.28
N LEU A 4 -4.31 -1.74 13.51
CA LEU A 4 -4.41 -2.84 12.58
C LEU A 4 -3.62 -2.51 11.31
N VAL A 5 -2.70 -3.39 10.92
CA VAL A 5 -1.91 -3.26 9.69
C VAL A 5 -2.39 -4.32 8.70
N CYS A 6 -3.34 -3.93 7.83
CA CYS A 6 -3.82 -4.79 6.75
C CYS A 6 -2.78 -4.86 5.63
N GLY A 7 -2.38 -6.07 5.25
CA GLY A 7 -1.24 -6.28 4.34
C GLY A 7 0.10 -6.13 5.07
N GLY A 8 0.11 -6.39 6.37
CA GLY A 8 1.29 -6.18 7.22
C GLY A 8 2.40 -7.22 7.04
N ALA A 9 2.19 -8.27 6.25
CA ALA A 9 3.22 -9.24 5.87
C ALA A 9 3.86 -8.94 4.50
N GLY A 10 3.35 -7.93 3.77
CA GLY A 10 3.96 -7.42 2.54
C GLY A 10 5.13 -6.48 2.80
N TYR A 11 5.81 -6.05 1.74
CA TYR A 11 7.01 -5.22 1.82
C TYR A 11 6.81 -3.93 2.64
N ILE A 12 5.86 -3.07 2.26
CA ILE A 12 5.62 -1.81 2.97
C ILE A 12 5.01 -2.07 4.36
N GLY A 13 4.06 -3.01 4.44
CA GLY A 13 3.35 -3.32 5.68
C GLY A 13 4.24 -3.87 6.78
N SER A 14 5.21 -4.73 6.46
CA SER A 14 6.15 -5.29 7.44
C SER A 14 7.13 -4.24 7.98
N ASN A 15 7.64 -3.37 7.09
CA ASN A 15 8.46 -2.22 7.49
C ASN A 15 7.69 -1.24 8.38
N MET A 16 6.42 -0.95 8.02
CA MET A 16 5.56 -0.11 8.85
C MET A 16 5.26 -0.74 10.20
N THR A 17 5.02 -2.05 10.24
CA THR A 17 4.81 -2.81 11.48
C THR A 17 6.02 -2.69 12.40
N ALA A 18 7.22 -2.89 11.87
CA ALA A 18 8.48 -2.73 12.63
C ALA A 18 8.65 -1.28 13.15
N MET A 19 8.32 -0.28 12.33
CA MET A 19 8.36 1.12 12.75
C MET A 19 7.34 1.41 13.86
N LEU A 20 6.12 0.91 13.76
CA LEU A 20 5.10 1.10 14.80
C LEU A 20 5.56 0.54 16.15
N VAL A 21 6.19 -0.65 16.17
CA VAL A 21 6.77 -1.23 17.40
C VAL A 21 7.86 -0.32 17.97
N ARG A 22 8.79 0.13 17.13
CA ARG A 22 9.88 1.03 17.54
C ARG A 22 9.39 2.34 18.14
N GLU A 23 8.25 2.85 17.64
CA GLU A 23 7.62 4.09 18.08
C GLU A 23 6.60 3.90 19.24
N GLY A 24 6.57 2.71 19.85
CA GLY A 24 5.75 2.42 21.04
C GLY A 24 4.27 2.18 20.77
N TYR A 25 3.87 1.93 19.52
CA TYR A 25 2.53 1.48 19.16
C TYR A 25 2.39 -0.04 19.36
N GLN A 26 1.17 -0.52 19.35
CA GLN A 26 0.84 -1.95 19.44
C GLN A 26 0.21 -2.41 18.11
N PRO A 27 1.01 -2.75 17.09
CA PRO A 27 0.45 -3.23 15.84
C PRO A 27 -0.14 -4.63 15.98
N VAL A 28 -1.25 -4.85 15.28
CA VAL A 28 -1.82 -6.17 14.98
C VAL A 28 -1.77 -6.32 13.47
N VAL A 29 -1.02 -7.30 12.98
CA VAL A 29 -0.92 -7.58 11.56
C VAL A 29 -2.10 -8.45 11.12
N PHE A 30 -2.74 -8.03 10.04
CA PHE A 30 -3.82 -8.77 9.37
C PHE A 30 -3.43 -9.00 7.92
N ASP A 31 -3.25 -10.26 7.52
CA ASP A 31 -2.76 -10.63 6.19
C ASP A 31 -3.27 -12.01 5.80
N ASN A 32 -3.54 -12.25 4.53
CA ASN A 32 -3.92 -13.57 4.01
C ASN A 32 -2.74 -14.34 3.39
N LEU A 33 -1.54 -13.73 3.41
CA LEU A 33 -0.29 -14.29 2.87
C LEU A 33 -0.34 -14.62 1.37
N SER A 34 -1.25 -13.98 0.63
CA SER A 34 -1.33 -14.18 -0.83
C SER A 34 -0.12 -13.61 -1.60
N LYS A 35 0.54 -12.61 -1.03
CA LYS A 35 1.75 -11.95 -1.56
C LYS A 35 2.78 -11.66 -0.47
N GLY A 36 2.37 -11.64 0.79
CA GLY A 36 3.24 -11.36 1.93
C GLY A 36 3.89 -12.62 2.49
N HIS A 37 4.91 -12.41 3.33
CA HIS A 37 5.69 -13.46 3.97
C HIS A 37 5.52 -13.40 5.49
N ARG A 38 5.09 -14.52 6.11
CA ARG A 38 4.89 -14.58 7.56
C ARG A 38 6.16 -14.25 8.35
N GLU A 39 7.31 -14.61 7.79
CA GLU A 39 8.65 -14.41 8.36
C GLU A 39 9.05 -12.94 8.44
N ALA A 40 8.47 -12.07 7.60
CA ALA A 40 8.70 -10.62 7.66
C ALA A 40 8.07 -9.97 8.90
N VAL A 41 7.18 -10.69 9.60
CA VAL A 41 6.46 -10.20 10.78
C VAL A 41 6.92 -10.96 12.02
N GLN A 42 7.72 -10.31 12.87
CA GLN A 42 8.28 -10.93 14.07
C GLN A 42 7.78 -10.23 15.33
N ASN A 43 7.54 -11.02 16.38
CA ASN A 43 7.23 -10.53 17.75
C ASN A 43 6.02 -9.58 17.85
N VAL A 44 5.05 -9.68 16.92
CA VAL A 44 3.78 -8.94 16.97
C VAL A 44 2.59 -9.89 16.79
N GLN A 45 1.42 -9.46 17.23
CA GLN A 45 0.20 -10.22 17.01
C GLN A 45 -0.09 -10.31 15.51
N PHE A 46 -0.29 -11.54 15.04
CA PHE A 46 -0.62 -11.83 13.65
C PHE A 46 -1.99 -12.52 13.55
N VAL A 47 -2.80 -12.08 12.62
CA VAL A 47 -4.11 -12.65 12.29
C VAL A 47 -4.10 -13.04 10.82
N LEU A 48 -4.23 -14.32 10.54
CA LEU A 48 -4.37 -14.84 9.19
C LEU A 48 -5.82 -14.69 8.74
N GLY A 49 -6.08 -13.88 7.71
CA GLY A 49 -7.45 -13.65 7.23
C GLY A 49 -7.53 -12.76 6.00
N ASP A 50 -8.70 -12.77 5.36
CA ASP A 50 -9.03 -11.91 4.22
C ASP A 50 -9.87 -10.71 4.70
N PHE A 51 -9.44 -9.50 4.39
CA PHE A 51 -10.14 -8.27 4.80
C PHE A 51 -11.48 -8.04 4.06
N GLY A 52 -11.82 -8.90 3.11
CA GLY A 52 -13.14 -8.98 2.49
C GLY A 52 -14.17 -9.77 3.32
N ASP A 53 -13.75 -10.51 4.36
CA ASP A 53 -14.66 -11.17 5.30
C ASP A 53 -15.11 -10.18 6.38
N PHE A 54 -16.32 -9.65 6.22
CA PHE A 54 -16.89 -8.64 7.11
C PHE A 54 -16.94 -9.10 8.58
N ASN A 55 -17.39 -10.32 8.84
CA ASN A 55 -17.56 -10.80 10.21
C ASN A 55 -16.21 -11.02 10.87
N PHE A 56 -15.28 -11.61 10.17
CA PHE A 56 -13.95 -11.90 10.69
C PHE A 56 -13.14 -10.62 10.96
N ILE A 57 -13.20 -9.64 10.04
CA ILE A 57 -12.52 -8.36 10.27
C ILE A 57 -13.18 -7.55 11.41
N LEU A 58 -14.51 -7.56 11.51
CA LEU A 58 -15.23 -6.90 12.60
C LEU A 58 -14.85 -7.52 13.95
N GLU A 59 -14.86 -8.85 14.06
CA GLU A 59 -14.42 -9.57 15.27
C GLU A 59 -12.96 -9.21 15.62
N THR A 60 -12.08 -9.17 14.62
CA THR A 60 -10.67 -8.80 14.82
C THR A 60 -10.54 -7.39 15.38
N LEU A 61 -11.23 -6.40 14.80
CA LEU A 61 -11.21 -5.01 15.28
C LEU A 61 -11.65 -4.91 16.74
N GLN A 62 -12.72 -5.62 17.11
CA GLN A 62 -13.27 -5.62 18.48
C GLN A 62 -12.36 -6.37 19.46
N LYS A 63 -11.96 -7.61 19.12
CA LYS A 63 -11.12 -8.48 19.96
C LYS A 63 -9.82 -7.79 20.37
N TYR A 64 -9.17 -7.12 19.44
CA TYR A 64 -7.91 -6.46 19.71
C TYR A 64 -8.08 -4.98 20.09
N SER A 65 -9.31 -4.48 20.25
CA SER A 65 -9.62 -3.09 20.59
C SER A 65 -8.83 -2.11 19.70
N ILE A 66 -8.93 -2.29 18.38
CA ILE A 66 -8.21 -1.49 17.39
C ILE A 66 -8.73 -0.04 17.40
N GLU A 67 -7.81 0.92 17.35
CA GLU A 67 -8.09 2.34 17.37
C GLU A 67 -7.85 3.03 16.02
N ALA A 68 -7.03 2.41 15.15
CA ALA A 68 -6.73 2.90 13.81
C ALA A 68 -6.41 1.74 12.87
N VAL A 69 -6.63 1.94 11.57
CA VAL A 69 -6.25 0.98 10.52
C VAL A 69 -5.28 1.63 9.55
N MET A 70 -4.20 0.95 9.22
CA MET A 70 -3.29 1.24 8.12
C MET A 70 -3.45 0.15 7.06
N HIS A 71 -3.80 0.54 5.84
CA HIS A 71 -4.19 -0.41 4.80
C HIS A 71 -3.20 -0.42 3.64
N PHE A 72 -2.41 -1.49 3.56
CA PHE A 72 -1.41 -1.76 2.52
C PHE A 72 -1.81 -2.94 1.61
N ALA A 73 -2.82 -3.73 2.01
CA ALA A 73 -3.25 -4.89 1.25
C ALA A 73 -3.92 -4.46 -0.07
N ALA A 74 -3.29 -4.77 -1.19
CA ALA A 74 -3.82 -4.53 -2.52
C ALA A 74 -3.06 -5.37 -3.56
N PHE A 75 -3.67 -5.61 -4.72
CA PHE A 75 -2.94 -5.97 -5.93
C PHE A 75 -2.34 -4.72 -6.54
N ILE A 76 -1.08 -4.77 -6.99
CA ILE A 76 -0.28 -3.60 -7.37
C ILE A 76 0.26 -3.64 -8.80
N GLU A 77 0.20 -4.78 -9.48
CA GLU A 77 0.78 -4.98 -10.80
C GLU A 77 -0.06 -4.28 -11.88
N VAL A 78 0.45 -3.16 -12.43
CA VAL A 78 -0.24 -2.37 -13.46
C VAL A 78 -0.59 -3.22 -14.68
N GLY A 79 0.37 -4.02 -15.18
CA GLY A 79 0.15 -4.88 -16.34
C GLY A 79 -0.94 -5.93 -16.12
N GLU A 80 -0.94 -6.60 -14.96
CA GLU A 80 -1.99 -7.56 -14.58
C GLU A 80 -3.35 -6.88 -14.46
N SER A 81 -3.39 -5.64 -13.94
CA SER A 81 -4.65 -4.91 -13.78
C SER A 81 -5.38 -4.66 -15.12
N VAL A 82 -4.61 -4.47 -16.20
CA VAL A 82 -5.19 -4.28 -17.54
C VAL A 82 -5.76 -5.58 -18.09
N GLN A 83 -5.14 -6.72 -17.77
CA GLN A 83 -5.59 -8.04 -18.21
C GLN A 83 -6.76 -8.58 -17.36
N GLU A 84 -6.72 -8.31 -16.05
CA GLU A 84 -7.68 -8.84 -15.06
C GLU A 84 -8.37 -7.70 -14.26
N PRO A 85 -9.03 -6.74 -14.90
CA PRO A 85 -9.54 -5.54 -14.20
C PRO A 85 -10.56 -5.87 -13.11
N LEU A 86 -11.46 -6.82 -13.34
CA LEU A 86 -12.48 -7.19 -12.34
C LEU A 86 -11.86 -7.78 -11.07
N ARG A 87 -10.78 -8.53 -11.19
CA ARG A 87 -10.02 -9.06 -10.05
C ARG A 87 -9.44 -7.93 -9.20
N TYR A 88 -8.95 -6.86 -9.85
CA TYR A 88 -8.45 -5.66 -9.15
C TYR A 88 -9.57 -4.89 -8.46
N TYR A 89 -10.71 -4.69 -9.14
CA TYR A 89 -11.87 -4.05 -8.51
C TYR A 89 -12.39 -4.85 -7.32
N GLU A 90 -12.49 -6.17 -7.44
CA GLU A 90 -12.92 -7.02 -6.32
C GLU A 90 -11.98 -6.89 -5.14
N ASN A 91 -10.68 -7.10 -5.33
CA ASN A 91 -9.74 -7.07 -4.22
C ASN A 91 -9.52 -5.66 -3.66
N ASN A 92 -9.27 -4.67 -4.53
CA ASN A 92 -8.84 -3.34 -4.08
C ASN A 92 -10.01 -2.44 -3.69
N VAL A 93 -11.18 -2.60 -4.29
CA VAL A 93 -12.35 -1.74 -4.05
C VAL A 93 -13.40 -2.45 -3.20
N SER A 94 -13.94 -3.61 -3.66
CA SER A 94 -15.04 -4.29 -2.98
C SER A 94 -14.66 -4.72 -1.58
N LYS A 95 -13.50 -5.37 -1.43
CA LYS A 95 -13.01 -5.80 -0.11
C LYS A 95 -12.63 -4.62 0.78
N THR A 96 -12.03 -3.54 0.23
CA THR A 96 -11.75 -2.32 1.02
C THR A 96 -13.03 -1.66 1.51
N ARG A 97 -14.10 -1.64 0.69
CA ARG A 97 -15.42 -1.21 1.15
C ARG A 97 -15.91 -2.04 2.34
N THR A 98 -15.69 -3.36 2.30
CA THR A 98 -16.03 -4.27 3.41
C THR A 98 -15.24 -3.93 4.68
N LEU A 99 -13.93 -3.69 4.57
CA LEU A 99 -13.08 -3.23 5.67
C LEU A 99 -13.60 -1.91 6.27
N LEU A 100 -13.92 -0.91 5.43
CA LEU A 100 -14.44 0.38 5.88
C LEU A 100 -15.79 0.24 6.60
N ALA A 101 -16.67 -0.64 6.12
CA ALA A 101 -17.96 -0.92 6.77
C ALA A 101 -17.76 -1.61 8.15
N ALA A 102 -16.80 -2.52 8.27
CA ALA A 102 -16.45 -3.17 9.53
C ALA A 102 -15.84 -2.16 10.52
N MET A 103 -14.97 -1.26 10.05
CA MET A 103 -14.42 -0.16 10.86
C MET A 103 -15.53 0.74 11.42
N GLU A 104 -16.47 1.15 10.57
CA GLU A 104 -17.63 1.97 10.99
C GLU A 104 -18.43 1.22 12.06
N LYS A 105 -18.74 -0.05 11.87
CA LYS A 105 -19.48 -0.88 12.81
C LYS A 105 -18.74 -1.07 14.15
N ALA A 106 -17.41 -1.15 14.12
CA ALA A 106 -16.57 -1.27 15.31
C ALA A 106 -16.28 0.07 15.99
N GLY A 107 -16.68 1.21 15.41
CA GLY A 107 -16.37 2.55 15.93
C GLY A 107 -14.92 2.99 15.70
N VAL A 108 -14.18 2.33 14.77
CA VAL A 108 -12.81 2.69 14.40
C VAL A 108 -12.85 3.75 13.31
N ASN A 109 -12.38 4.95 13.61
CA ASN A 109 -12.56 6.11 12.73
C ASN A 109 -11.28 6.71 12.14
N LYS A 110 -10.11 6.10 12.37
CA LYS A 110 -8.82 6.54 11.82
C LYS A 110 -8.35 5.58 10.75
N PHE A 111 -8.16 6.06 9.52
CA PHE A 111 -7.78 5.24 8.38
C PHE A 111 -6.61 5.87 7.63
N VAL A 112 -5.47 5.18 7.55
CA VAL A 112 -4.34 5.57 6.71
C VAL A 112 -4.29 4.62 5.52
N PHE A 113 -4.38 5.18 4.33
CA PHE A 113 -4.48 4.42 3.08
C PHE A 113 -3.22 4.57 2.24
N SER A 114 -2.64 3.44 1.89
CA SER A 114 -1.59 3.32 0.88
C SER A 114 -2.20 3.51 -0.50
N SER A 115 -2.20 4.76 -0.98
CA SER A 115 -2.64 5.11 -2.33
C SER A 115 -1.46 5.06 -3.31
N THR A 116 -1.56 5.74 -4.43
CA THR A 116 -0.55 5.72 -5.49
C THR A 116 -0.54 7.03 -6.29
N ALA A 117 0.61 7.42 -6.81
CA ALA A 117 0.71 8.48 -7.80
C ALA A 117 0.03 8.14 -9.15
N ALA A 118 -0.24 6.86 -9.43
CA ALA A 118 -0.97 6.42 -10.62
C ALA A 118 -2.41 7.01 -10.73
N VAL A 119 -2.94 7.56 -9.64
CA VAL A 119 -4.24 8.29 -9.65
C VAL A 119 -4.18 9.57 -10.51
N TYR A 120 -2.99 10.14 -10.74
CA TYR A 120 -2.82 11.34 -11.54
C TYR A 120 -2.76 11.05 -13.06
N GLY A 121 -2.52 9.81 -13.45
CA GLY A 121 -2.34 9.44 -14.85
C GLY A 121 -1.07 10.05 -15.46
N MET A 122 -1.24 10.82 -16.54
CA MET A 122 -0.18 11.56 -17.22
C MET A 122 -0.42 13.07 -17.03
N PRO A 123 0.09 13.69 -15.98
CA PRO A 123 -0.12 15.10 -15.71
C PRO A 123 0.72 15.99 -16.65
N ASP A 124 0.14 17.13 -17.04
CA ASP A 124 0.81 18.11 -17.92
C ASP A 124 1.88 18.93 -17.20
N THR A 125 1.91 18.91 -15.87
CA THR A 125 2.81 19.73 -15.06
C THR A 125 3.61 18.92 -14.05
N ILE A 126 4.89 19.26 -13.91
CA ILE A 126 5.84 18.69 -12.96
C ILE A 126 6.48 19.87 -12.19
N PRO A 127 6.62 19.76 -10.85
CA PRO A 127 6.23 18.64 -9.98
C PRO A 127 4.72 18.49 -9.80
N ILE A 128 4.29 17.23 -9.60
CA ILE A 128 2.87 16.89 -9.41
C ILE A 128 2.45 17.30 -8.00
N THR A 129 1.47 18.20 -7.90
CA THR A 129 0.88 18.61 -6.62
C THR A 129 -0.42 17.85 -6.34
N GLU A 130 -0.88 17.88 -5.08
CA GLU A 130 -2.14 17.21 -4.69
C GLU A 130 -3.38 17.78 -5.39
N THR A 131 -3.29 19.00 -5.93
CA THR A 131 -4.40 19.67 -6.62
C THR A 131 -4.56 19.25 -8.08
N VAL A 132 -3.54 18.64 -8.69
CA VAL A 132 -3.60 18.13 -10.07
C VAL A 132 -4.80 17.17 -10.24
N THR A 133 -5.47 17.29 -11.37
CA THR A 133 -6.63 16.46 -11.75
C THR A 133 -6.26 14.96 -11.66
N LYS A 134 -7.17 14.18 -11.08
CA LYS A 134 -7.01 12.72 -10.99
C LYS A 134 -7.64 12.11 -12.24
N ALA A 135 -6.81 11.52 -13.07
CA ALA A 135 -7.18 10.90 -14.34
C ALA A 135 -6.38 9.61 -14.56
N PRO A 136 -6.61 8.58 -13.73
CA PRO A 136 -5.87 7.32 -13.84
C PRO A 136 -6.05 6.70 -15.22
N ILE A 137 -4.99 6.11 -15.76
CA ILE A 137 -4.94 5.53 -17.12
C ILE A 137 -4.90 4.01 -17.11
N ASN A 138 -5.04 3.39 -15.96
CA ASN A 138 -5.08 1.93 -15.81
C ASN A 138 -5.98 1.52 -14.65
N PRO A 139 -6.49 0.27 -14.65
CA PRO A 139 -7.41 -0.21 -13.61
C PRO A 139 -6.82 -0.17 -12.19
N TYR A 140 -5.52 -0.40 -12.02
CA TYR A 140 -4.87 -0.28 -10.71
C TYR A 140 -5.03 1.15 -10.14
N GLY A 141 -4.63 2.17 -10.89
CA GLY A 141 -4.80 3.58 -10.49
C GLY A 141 -6.25 3.94 -10.22
N GLU A 142 -7.17 3.48 -11.08
CA GLU A 142 -8.60 3.69 -10.93
C GLU A 142 -9.14 3.07 -9.63
N THR A 143 -8.72 1.83 -9.29
CA THR A 143 -9.15 1.20 -8.03
C THR A 143 -8.67 1.95 -6.80
N LYS A 144 -7.45 2.49 -6.82
CA LYS A 144 -6.93 3.32 -5.73
C LYS A 144 -7.70 4.63 -5.61
N TRP A 145 -7.98 5.28 -6.74
CA TRP A 145 -8.80 6.49 -6.79
C TRP A 145 -10.23 6.25 -6.28
N ALA A 146 -10.85 5.15 -6.65
CA ALA A 146 -12.18 4.77 -6.17
C ALA A 146 -12.21 4.64 -4.63
N VAL A 147 -11.19 4.06 -4.02
CA VAL A 147 -11.07 3.98 -2.55
C VAL A 147 -10.90 5.37 -1.93
N GLU A 148 -10.06 6.24 -2.49
CA GLU A 148 -9.93 7.62 -2.01
C GLU A 148 -11.27 8.37 -2.05
N ARG A 149 -12.07 8.16 -3.11
CA ARG A 149 -13.42 8.74 -3.22
C ARG A 149 -14.36 8.22 -2.15
N MET A 150 -14.34 6.93 -1.85
CA MET A 150 -15.11 6.37 -0.72
C MET A 150 -14.70 7.00 0.61
N CYS A 151 -13.39 7.10 0.88
CA CYS A 151 -12.86 7.73 2.09
C CYS A 151 -13.29 9.20 2.19
N HIS A 152 -13.23 9.94 1.09
CA HIS A 152 -13.64 11.33 1.02
C HIS A 152 -15.11 11.52 1.46
N PHE A 153 -16.04 10.75 0.87
CA PHE A 153 -17.45 10.87 1.22
C PHE A 153 -17.75 10.39 2.64
N LEU A 154 -17.09 9.33 3.10
CA LEU A 154 -17.22 8.90 4.51
C LEU A 154 -16.71 9.97 5.47
N SER A 155 -15.63 10.67 5.15
CA SER A 155 -15.09 11.73 6.00
C SER A 155 -16.05 12.94 6.12
N GLN A 156 -16.78 13.26 5.04
CA GLN A 156 -17.79 14.33 5.07
C GLN A 156 -18.96 14.05 6.02
N THR A 157 -19.22 12.79 6.34
CA THR A 157 -20.24 12.42 7.34
C THR A 157 -19.75 12.58 8.77
N GLY A 158 -18.49 12.95 9.01
CA GLY A 158 -17.87 13.02 10.33
C GLY A 158 -17.55 11.66 10.97
N ARG A 159 -17.86 10.55 10.30
CA ARG A 159 -17.69 9.19 10.83
C ARG A 159 -16.28 8.63 10.65
N MET A 160 -15.48 9.23 9.79
CA MET A 160 -14.11 8.79 9.53
C MET A 160 -13.18 9.99 9.30
N ARG A 161 -11.96 9.85 9.78
CA ARG A 161 -10.80 10.68 9.40
C ARG A 161 -9.83 9.81 8.63
N TYR A 162 -9.30 10.30 7.52
CA TYR A 162 -8.38 9.52 6.71
C TYR A 162 -7.22 10.35 6.19
N ALA A 163 -6.16 9.66 5.86
CA ALA A 163 -5.05 10.15 5.06
C ALA A 163 -4.74 9.14 3.97
N ALA A 164 -4.67 9.60 2.72
CA ALA A 164 -4.25 8.79 1.57
C ALA A 164 -2.89 9.28 1.09
N LEU A 165 -1.87 8.42 1.15
CA LEU A 165 -0.53 8.77 0.71
C LEU A 165 -0.33 8.27 -0.73
N ARG A 166 -0.07 9.23 -1.63
CA ARG A 166 0.16 8.98 -3.05
C ARG A 166 1.65 9.04 -3.32
N TYR A 167 2.27 7.91 -3.49
CA TYR A 167 3.70 7.80 -3.77
C TYR A 167 3.94 6.99 -5.04
N PHE A 168 5.14 7.07 -5.58
CA PHE A 168 5.55 6.35 -6.78
C PHE A 168 6.15 4.99 -6.41
N ASN A 169 7.46 4.88 -6.38
CA ASN A 169 8.14 3.62 -6.20
C ASN A 169 8.81 3.59 -4.82
N ALA A 170 8.32 2.73 -3.93
CA ALA A 170 9.02 2.43 -2.69
C ALA A 170 10.27 1.59 -3.00
N CYS A 171 11.36 1.86 -2.32
CA CYS A 171 12.60 1.10 -2.50
C CYS A 171 13.43 1.02 -1.22
N GLY A 172 14.42 0.16 -1.20
CA GLY A 172 15.34 0.01 -0.09
C GLY A 172 14.95 -1.09 0.88
N ALA A 173 15.71 -1.21 1.97
CA ALA A 173 15.49 -2.17 3.03
C ALA A 173 15.43 -1.44 4.38
N GLY A 174 14.48 -1.85 5.23
CA GLY A 174 14.34 -1.36 6.59
C GLY A 174 14.95 -2.30 7.62
N GLY A 175 14.81 -1.92 8.89
CA GLY A 175 15.26 -2.77 9.99
C GLY A 175 16.74 -3.15 9.92
N ASN A 176 17.61 -2.21 9.56
CA ASN A 176 19.05 -2.45 9.34
C ASN A 176 19.33 -3.51 8.25
N GLY A 177 18.50 -3.56 7.21
CA GLY A 177 18.64 -4.50 6.10
C GLY A 177 18.00 -5.87 6.33
N THR A 178 17.25 -6.06 7.42
CA THR A 178 16.61 -7.34 7.73
C THR A 178 15.23 -7.53 7.11
N ILE A 179 14.59 -6.42 6.68
CA ILE A 179 13.27 -6.44 6.03
C ILE A 179 13.41 -5.76 4.66
N GLY A 180 13.36 -6.53 3.61
CA GLY A 180 13.51 -6.09 2.23
C GLY A 180 12.28 -6.37 1.37
N GLU A 181 12.42 -6.08 0.09
CA GLU A 181 11.42 -6.37 -0.93
C GLU A 181 11.61 -7.79 -1.46
N ASP A 182 10.56 -8.60 -1.44
CA ASP A 182 10.53 -9.96 -2.00
C ASP A 182 9.15 -10.22 -2.61
N HIS A 183 9.03 -9.99 -3.91
CA HIS A 183 7.84 -10.31 -4.69
C HIS A 183 8.05 -11.53 -5.58
N ARG A 184 6.99 -12.31 -5.80
CA ARG A 184 7.03 -13.48 -6.67
C ARG A 184 5.80 -13.50 -7.59
N PRO A 185 5.99 -13.21 -8.89
CA PRO A 185 7.24 -12.79 -9.57
C PRO A 185 7.67 -11.36 -9.17
N GLU A 186 8.98 -11.08 -9.29
CA GLU A 186 9.51 -9.72 -9.08
C GLU A 186 9.39 -8.91 -10.37
N SER A 187 8.89 -7.68 -10.26
CA SER A 187 8.69 -6.76 -11.38
C SER A 187 9.31 -5.37 -11.17
N HIS A 188 9.78 -5.07 -9.96
CA HIS A 188 10.33 -3.76 -9.64
C HIS A 188 11.79 -3.62 -10.05
N LEU A 189 12.14 -2.46 -10.59
CA LEU A 189 13.43 -2.22 -11.24
C LEU A 189 14.64 -2.48 -10.34
N ILE A 190 14.64 -1.93 -9.13
CA ILE A 190 15.81 -2.03 -8.23
C ILE A 190 16.09 -3.48 -7.82
N PRO A 191 15.11 -4.29 -7.37
CA PRO A 191 15.34 -5.71 -7.13
C PRO A 191 15.84 -6.48 -8.38
N LEU A 192 15.28 -6.16 -9.56
CA LEU A 192 15.72 -6.81 -10.80
C LEU A 192 17.17 -6.47 -11.17
N ILE A 193 17.60 -5.21 -10.97
CA ILE A 193 19.00 -4.79 -11.15
C ILE A 193 19.91 -5.56 -10.19
N ILE A 194 19.52 -5.65 -8.90
CA ILE A 194 20.29 -6.37 -7.88
C ILE A 194 20.40 -7.86 -8.26
N GLN A 195 19.30 -8.49 -8.70
CA GLN A 195 19.32 -9.90 -9.16
C GLN A 195 20.28 -10.11 -10.33
N ALA A 196 20.29 -9.18 -11.31
CA ALA A 196 21.21 -9.26 -12.44
C ALA A 196 22.67 -9.07 -12.00
N ALA A 197 22.95 -8.09 -11.15
CA ALA A 197 24.28 -7.85 -10.59
C ALA A 197 24.82 -9.04 -9.77
N MET A 198 23.92 -9.79 -9.13
CA MET A 198 24.25 -11.03 -8.39
C MET A 198 24.33 -12.28 -9.27
N GLY A 199 24.13 -12.17 -10.57
CA GLY A 199 24.08 -13.32 -11.48
C GLY A 199 22.86 -14.23 -11.33
N LYS A 200 21.83 -13.79 -10.62
CA LYS A 200 20.57 -14.53 -10.44
C LYS A 200 19.60 -14.31 -11.60
N ARG A 201 19.90 -13.37 -12.47
CA ARG A 201 19.16 -13.01 -13.67
C ARG A 201 20.15 -12.70 -14.78
N GLU A 202 19.83 -13.12 -16.00
CA GLU A 202 20.73 -13.00 -17.14
C GLU A 202 20.82 -11.57 -17.67
N ASP A 203 19.69 -10.84 -17.70
CA ASP A 203 19.61 -9.49 -18.27
C ASP A 203 18.59 -8.60 -17.55
N ILE A 204 18.61 -7.31 -17.90
CA ILE A 204 17.57 -6.32 -17.57
C ILE A 204 17.01 -5.82 -18.91
N LYS A 205 15.67 -5.84 -19.03
CA LYS A 205 14.98 -5.37 -20.23
C LYS A 205 14.66 -3.88 -20.15
N ILE A 206 15.01 -3.14 -21.20
CA ILE A 206 14.58 -1.77 -21.43
C ILE A 206 13.34 -1.84 -22.33
N PHE A 207 12.18 -1.38 -21.82
CA PHE A 207 10.88 -1.50 -22.49
C PHE A 207 10.50 -0.29 -23.36
N GLY A 208 11.48 0.41 -23.88
CA GLY A 208 11.28 1.54 -24.79
C GLY A 208 12.38 2.56 -24.66
N THR A 209 12.65 3.23 -25.77
CA THR A 209 13.66 4.30 -25.88
C THR A 209 13.10 5.49 -26.64
N ASP A 210 11.79 5.61 -26.73
CA ASP A 210 11.03 6.59 -27.51
C ASP A 210 10.13 7.50 -26.63
N TYR A 211 10.39 7.52 -25.32
CA TYR A 211 9.74 8.48 -24.42
C TYR A 211 10.26 9.92 -24.67
N PRO A 212 9.43 10.94 -24.46
CA PRO A 212 9.83 12.37 -24.61
C PRO A 212 10.71 12.82 -23.42
N THR A 213 11.85 12.18 -23.22
CA THR A 213 12.85 12.42 -22.16
C THR A 213 14.23 12.51 -22.80
N ASP A 214 15.21 13.06 -22.08
CA ASP A 214 16.55 13.32 -22.63
C ASP A 214 17.25 12.08 -23.20
N ASP A 215 17.01 10.91 -22.57
CA ASP A 215 17.61 9.62 -22.97
C ASP A 215 16.61 8.67 -23.62
N GLY A 216 15.37 9.11 -23.82
CA GLY A 216 14.30 8.28 -24.40
C GLY A 216 13.73 7.23 -23.46
N THR A 217 14.20 7.16 -22.22
CA THR A 217 13.68 6.22 -21.21
C THR A 217 12.68 6.91 -20.26
N CYS A 218 11.92 6.12 -19.50
CA CYS A 218 10.95 6.66 -18.58
C CYS A 218 11.60 7.20 -17.30
N VAL A 219 11.27 8.43 -16.90
CA VAL A 219 11.63 9.01 -15.61
C VAL A 219 10.78 8.39 -14.51
N ARG A 220 11.41 8.04 -13.38
CA ARG A 220 10.72 7.47 -12.20
C ARG A 220 11.20 8.16 -10.93
N ASP A 221 10.26 8.35 -10.01
CA ASP A 221 10.52 8.86 -8.68
C ASP A 221 10.57 7.71 -7.67
N TYR A 222 11.52 7.77 -6.74
CA TYR A 222 11.74 6.75 -5.72
C TYR A 222 11.72 7.36 -4.32
N ILE A 223 11.10 6.64 -3.38
CA ILE A 223 11.11 6.98 -1.96
C ILE A 223 11.67 5.81 -1.16
N HIS A 224 12.62 6.10 -0.27
CA HIS A 224 13.14 5.06 0.62
C HIS A 224 12.05 4.56 1.56
N ILE A 225 12.00 3.24 1.77
CA ILE A 225 10.95 2.59 2.58
C ILE A 225 10.82 3.16 3.99
N GLU A 226 11.92 3.53 4.64
CA GLU A 226 11.86 4.14 5.97
C GLU A 226 11.23 5.53 5.95
N ASP A 227 11.49 6.35 4.93
CA ASP A 227 10.89 7.68 4.81
C ASP A 227 9.40 7.57 4.45
N LEU A 228 9.04 6.60 3.62
CA LEU A 228 7.64 6.27 3.35
C LEU A 228 6.91 5.86 4.64
N CYS A 229 7.50 4.99 5.45
CA CYS A 229 6.93 4.58 6.74
C CYS A 229 6.81 5.76 7.72
N LYS A 230 7.81 6.66 7.77
CA LYS A 230 7.73 7.90 8.57
C LYS A 230 6.56 8.79 8.12
N ALA A 231 6.35 8.93 6.80
CA ALA A 231 5.23 9.70 6.26
C ALA A 231 3.88 9.10 6.70
N HIS A 232 3.73 7.77 6.63
CA HIS A 232 2.52 7.07 7.11
C HIS A 232 2.30 7.26 8.62
N LEU A 233 3.38 7.21 9.41
CA LEU A 233 3.32 7.44 10.86
C LEU A 233 2.89 8.87 11.19
N LEU A 234 3.44 9.87 10.48
CA LEU A 234 3.05 11.27 10.64
C LEU A 234 1.58 11.49 10.25
N ALA A 235 1.14 10.85 9.17
CA ALA A 235 -0.26 10.86 8.77
C ALA A 235 -1.18 10.30 9.87
N LEU A 236 -0.80 9.15 10.46
CA LEU A 236 -1.53 8.56 11.58
C LEU A 236 -1.59 9.48 12.80
N LYS A 237 -0.48 10.14 13.14
CA LYS A 237 -0.41 11.10 14.26
C LYS A 237 -1.32 12.32 14.07
N LYS A 238 -1.58 12.71 12.80
CA LYS A 238 -2.43 13.84 12.46
C LYS A 238 -3.93 13.50 12.46
N LEU A 239 -4.31 12.24 12.36
CA LEU A 239 -5.69 11.76 12.50
C LEU A 239 -6.12 11.63 13.97
#